data_dac6525b13ff7f3d47a74a4d3be980d3
#
_entry.id   dac6525b13ff7f3d47a74a4d3be980d3
#
_cell.length_a   1.000
_cell.length_b   1.000
_cell.length_c   1.000
_cell.angle_alpha   90.00
_cell.angle_beta   90.00
_cell.angle_gamma   90.00
#
_symmetry.space_group_name_H-M   'P 1'
#
loop_
_entity.id
_entity.type
_entity.pdbx_description
1 polymer ?
#
loop_
_entity_poly.entity_id
_entity_poly.type
_entity_poly.pdbx_seq_one_letter_code
_entity_poly.pdbx_strand_id
1 'polypeptide(L)'
;AIVELSSYQLEYMVDKSSDISILLNITDDHLDRHETFERYSKIKMGIFDNIGKKIINISLKKYINSDDVKYFGYIQDTSTIIINSEKKDNLYINNDTLHYDGISLNFMGYHTLQNILAVLSVMDCLKINFAKCLTALMSFTHPPHRIELVKRSNNISWYNDSKSTNCDSTDGALKSLRQ
;
A
#
# COMPACT_ATOMS: atom_id res chain seq x y z
N ALA A 1 -6.75 -10.93 13.43
CA ALA A 1 -6.33 -9.55 13.75
C ALA A 1 -5.53 -8.99 12.58
N ILE A 2 -5.55 -7.67 12.39
CA ILE A 2 -4.65 -6.95 11.49
C ILE A 2 -3.70 -6.15 12.36
N VAL A 3 -2.39 -6.31 12.12
CA VAL A 3 -1.35 -5.67 12.92
C VAL A 3 -0.42 -4.90 11.98
N GLU A 4 -0.21 -3.62 12.26
CA GLU A 4 0.84 -2.82 11.62
C GLU A 4 2.10 -2.90 12.48
N LEU A 5 3.23 -3.21 11.85
CA LEU A 5 4.53 -3.37 12.52
C LEU A 5 5.54 -2.37 11.96
N SER A 6 6.13 -1.59 12.84
CA SER A 6 7.28 -0.74 12.52
C SER A 6 8.57 -1.55 12.43
N SER A 7 9.61 -0.99 11.80
CA SER A 7 10.94 -1.59 11.79
C SER A 7 11.51 -1.77 13.21
N TYR A 8 11.17 -0.87 14.13
CA TYR A 8 11.57 -0.97 15.55
C TYR A 8 10.97 -2.20 16.23
N GLN A 9 9.68 -2.49 15.97
CA GLN A 9 9.02 -3.67 16.54
C GLN A 9 9.56 -4.95 15.90
N LEU A 10 9.74 -4.97 14.57
CA LEU A 10 10.28 -6.13 13.85
C LEU A 10 11.70 -6.49 14.31
N GLU A 11 12.52 -5.50 14.70
CA GLU A 11 13.88 -5.74 15.21
C GLU A 11 13.90 -6.58 16.50
N TYR A 12 12.88 -6.42 17.35
CA TYR A 12 12.81 -7.08 18.65
C TYR A 12 11.84 -8.27 18.69
N MET A 13 11.05 -8.48 17.65
CA MET A 13 10.14 -9.63 17.60
C MET A 13 10.89 -10.94 17.40
N VAL A 14 10.74 -11.86 18.35
CA VAL A 14 11.29 -13.22 18.29
C VAL A 14 10.38 -14.11 17.43
N ASP A 15 9.07 -14.07 17.68
CA ASP A 15 8.07 -14.77 16.89
C ASP A 15 7.30 -13.78 16.02
N LYS A 16 7.39 -13.97 14.70
CA LYS A 16 6.72 -13.14 13.67
C LYS A 16 5.65 -13.93 12.92
N SER A 17 5.15 -15.01 13.51
CA SER A 17 4.18 -15.89 12.86
C SER A 17 2.89 -15.12 12.51
N SER A 18 2.44 -15.27 11.28
CA SER A 18 1.19 -14.69 10.77
C SER A 18 0.66 -15.53 9.62
N ASP A 19 -0.65 -15.51 9.39
CA ASP A 19 -1.28 -16.18 8.25
C ASP A 19 -0.89 -15.50 6.93
N ILE A 20 -0.79 -14.17 6.95
CA ILE A 20 -0.41 -13.34 5.79
C ILE A 20 0.49 -12.22 6.29
N SER A 21 1.67 -12.10 5.68
CA SER A 21 2.57 -10.95 5.83
C SER A 21 2.54 -10.11 4.56
N ILE A 22 2.49 -8.78 4.72
CA ILE A 22 2.51 -7.84 3.60
C ILE A 22 3.56 -6.76 3.79
N LEU A 23 4.35 -6.49 2.75
CA LEU A 23 5.31 -5.40 2.71
C LEU A 23 4.91 -4.38 1.64
N LEU A 24 4.52 -3.19 2.09
CA LEU A 24 3.94 -2.15 1.24
C LEU A 24 5.00 -1.37 0.48
N ASN A 25 6.03 -0.91 1.19
CA ASN A 25 7.16 -0.17 0.63
C ASN A 25 8.39 -0.24 1.55
N ILE A 26 9.53 0.12 0.99
CA ILE A 26 10.76 0.44 1.72
C ILE A 26 11.35 1.68 1.05
N THR A 27 11.34 2.80 1.75
CA THR A 27 11.96 4.07 1.36
C THR A 27 12.87 4.54 2.48
N ASP A 28 13.81 5.43 2.19
CA ASP A 28 14.75 5.94 3.19
C ASP A 28 14.00 6.56 4.36
N ASP A 29 14.13 5.94 5.54
CA ASP A 29 13.56 6.42 6.78
C ASP A 29 14.32 5.83 7.98
N HIS A 30 14.24 6.48 9.14
CA HIS A 30 14.80 5.99 10.41
C HIS A 30 16.30 5.61 10.35
N LEU A 31 17.10 6.28 9.48
CA LEU A 31 18.54 6.00 9.34
C LEU A 31 19.34 6.46 10.56
N ASP A 32 18.81 7.41 11.34
CA ASP A 32 19.31 7.77 12.66
C ASP A 32 19.35 6.57 13.63
N ARG A 33 18.41 5.62 13.48
CA ARG A 33 18.31 4.42 14.32
C ARG A 33 18.98 3.20 13.70
N HIS A 34 18.78 3.00 12.39
CA HIS A 34 19.23 1.79 11.71
C HIS A 34 20.59 1.95 11.02
N GLU A 35 21.16 3.16 11.02
CA GLU A 35 22.49 3.52 10.49
C GLU A 35 22.59 3.43 8.97
N THR A 36 22.09 2.35 8.34
CA THR A 36 22.14 2.16 6.90
C THR A 36 20.79 1.70 6.33
N PHE A 37 20.56 2.04 5.07
CA PHE A 37 19.37 1.59 4.34
C PHE A 37 19.33 0.06 4.20
N GLU A 38 20.46 -0.60 4.03
CA GLU A 38 20.57 -2.05 3.93
C GLU A 38 20.10 -2.72 5.22
N ARG A 39 20.53 -2.21 6.38
CA ARG A 39 20.09 -2.73 7.69
C ARG A 39 18.61 -2.50 7.90
N TYR A 40 18.11 -1.29 7.61
CA TYR A 40 16.70 -0.96 7.69
C TYR A 40 15.84 -1.88 6.80
N SER A 41 16.25 -2.05 5.53
CA SER A 41 15.56 -2.92 4.58
C SER A 41 15.55 -4.37 5.06
N LYS A 42 16.69 -4.89 5.54
CA LYS A 42 16.79 -6.26 6.07
C LYS A 42 15.84 -6.49 7.26
N ILE A 43 15.73 -5.52 8.17
CA ILE A 43 14.81 -5.61 9.31
C ILE A 43 13.35 -5.65 8.82
N LYS A 44 12.96 -4.77 7.90
CA LYS A 44 11.60 -4.77 7.33
C LYS A 44 11.28 -6.05 6.58
N MET A 45 12.25 -6.60 5.86
CA MET A 45 12.12 -7.87 5.15
C MET A 45 11.93 -9.06 6.11
N GLY A 46 12.42 -8.96 7.34
CA GLY A 46 12.21 -9.95 8.39
C GLY A 46 10.72 -10.18 8.76
N ILE A 47 9.78 -9.38 8.24
CA ILE A 47 8.34 -9.68 8.35
C ILE A 47 7.97 -11.01 7.65
N PHE A 48 8.83 -11.48 6.74
CA PHE A 48 8.65 -12.72 5.99
C PHE A 48 9.35 -13.93 6.61
N ASP A 49 9.96 -13.77 7.79
CA ASP A 49 10.60 -14.85 8.54
C ASP A 49 9.54 -15.75 9.22
N ASN A 50 8.49 -16.08 8.50
CA ASN A 50 7.38 -16.92 8.95
C ASN A 50 6.91 -17.85 7.83
N ILE A 51 6.02 -18.76 8.16
CA ILE A 51 5.47 -19.77 7.22
C ILE A 51 4.17 -19.33 6.54
N GLY A 52 3.68 -18.13 6.81
CA GLY A 52 2.46 -17.59 6.22
C GLY A 52 2.62 -17.16 4.77
N LYS A 53 1.52 -16.72 4.15
CA LYS A 53 1.54 -16.17 2.80
C LYS A 53 2.28 -14.83 2.77
N LYS A 54 3.13 -14.65 1.77
CA LYS A 54 3.96 -13.46 1.58
C LYS A 54 3.43 -12.62 0.44
N ILE A 55 3.17 -11.33 0.69
CA ILE A 55 2.68 -10.37 -0.30
C ILE A 55 3.62 -9.16 -0.30
N ILE A 56 4.09 -8.75 -1.46
CA ILE A 56 5.05 -7.65 -1.59
C ILE A 56 4.70 -6.73 -2.75
N ASN A 57 4.93 -5.44 -2.57
CA ASN A 57 4.82 -4.49 -3.67
C ASN A 57 5.81 -4.82 -4.78
N ILE A 58 5.37 -4.76 -6.03
CA ILE A 58 6.20 -5.07 -7.21
C ILE A 58 7.46 -4.21 -7.30
N SER A 59 7.44 -2.98 -6.78
CA SER A 59 8.61 -2.09 -6.72
C SER A 59 9.77 -2.69 -5.92
N LEU A 60 9.47 -3.62 -5.01
CA LEU A 60 10.45 -4.28 -4.15
C LEU A 60 10.93 -5.64 -4.70
N LYS A 61 10.50 -6.03 -5.90
CA LYS A 61 10.87 -7.31 -6.53
C LYS A 61 12.39 -7.52 -6.60
N LYS A 62 13.15 -6.44 -6.73
CA LYS A 62 14.63 -6.49 -6.75
C LYS A 62 15.26 -7.04 -5.46
N TYR A 63 14.54 -6.96 -4.33
CA TYR A 63 15.02 -7.46 -3.03
C TYR A 63 14.58 -8.89 -2.73
N ILE A 64 13.40 -9.29 -3.25
CA ILE A 64 12.88 -10.65 -3.12
C ILE A 64 12.36 -11.10 -4.48
N ASN A 65 13.01 -12.08 -5.08
CA ASN A 65 12.50 -12.77 -6.26
C ASN A 65 12.35 -14.25 -5.91
N SER A 66 11.14 -14.66 -5.56
CA SER A 66 10.81 -16.02 -5.15
C SER A 66 9.41 -16.37 -5.65
N ASP A 67 9.21 -17.61 -6.06
CA ASP A 67 7.92 -18.14 -6.50
C ASP A 67 6.90 -18.25 -5.33
N ASP A 68 7.39 -18.23 -4.10
CA ASP A 68 6.58 -18.28 -2.86
C ASP A 68 6.00 -16.91 -2.46
N VAL A 69 6.24 -15.87 -3.27
CA VAL A 69 5.81 -14.50 -2.98
C VAL A 69 4.78 -14.05 -4.01
N LYS A 70 3.65 -13.51 -3.53
CA LYS A 70 2.68 -12.81 -4.37
C LYS A 70 3.06 -11.34 -4.50
N TYR A 71 2.92 -10.80 -5.71
CA TYR A 71 3.19 -9.39 -5.98
C TYR A 71 1.89 -8.62 -6.16
N PHE A 72 1.90 -7.36 -5.71
CA PHE A 72 0.85 -6.39 -6.03
C PHE A 72 1.48 -5.06 -6.45
N GLY A 73 0.71 -4.24 -7.14
CA GLY A 73 1.08 -2.87 -7.45
C GLY A 73 0.55 -2.39 -8.78
N TYR A 74 0.87 -1.15 -9.11
CA TYR A 74 0.58 -0.52 -10.39
C TYR A 74 1.87 0.06 -10.96
N ILE A 75 2.20 -0.32 -12.18
CA ILE A 75 3.36 0.21 -12.91
C ILE A 75 2.86 1.33 -13.81
N GLN A 76 3.18 2.55 -13.44
CA GLN A 76 2.66 3.77 -14.05
C GLN A 76 3.06 3.91 -15.53
N ASP A 77 4.33 3.63 -15.87
CA ASP A 77 4.86 3.77 -17.22
C ASP A 77 4.17 2.84 -18.24
N THR A 78 3.70 1.69 -17.81
CA THR A 78 3.01 0.69 -18.65
C THR A 78 1.52 0.60 -18.36
N SER A 79 1.00 1.39 -17.44
CA SER A 79 -0.39 1.32 -16.96
C SER A 79 -0.82 -0.09 -16.55
N THR A 80 0.12 -0.86 -15.95
CA THR A 80 -0.08 -2.27 -15.64
C THR A 80 -0.43 -2.47 -14.18
N ILE A 81 -1.59 -3.11 -13.93
CA ILE A 81 -1.98 -3.60 -12.60
C ILE A 81 -1.33 -4.98 -12.37
N ILE A 82 -0.67 -5.11 -11.23
CA ILE A 82 -0.09 -6.36 -10.75
C ILE A 82 -0.89 -6.84 -9.54
N ILE A 83 -1.60 -7.94 -9.70
CA ILE A 83 -2.18 -8.75 -8.62
C ILE A 83 -2.07 -10.18 -9.08
N ASN A 84 -1.48 -11.07 -8.28
CA ASN A 84 -1.40 -12.50 -8.60
C ASN A 84 -2.75 -13.19 -8.31
N SER A 85 -3.76 -12.82 -9.09
CA SER A 85 -5.12 -13.35 -9.01
C SER A 85 -5.63 -13.74 -10.39
N GLU A 86 -6.42 -14.81 -10.46
CA GLU A 86 -7.13 -15.23 -11.68
C GLU A 86 -8.20 -14.22 -12.13
N LYS A 87 -8.65 -13.35 -11.20
CA LYS A 87 -9.74 -12.38 -11.42
C LYS A 87 -9.27 -11.02 -11.93
N LYS A 88 -7.98 -10.82 -12.12
CA LYS A 88 -7.40 -9.50 -12.48
C LYS A 88 -7.84 -8.98 -13.84
N ASP A 89 -8.27 -9.84 -14.76
CA ASP A 89 -8.59 -9.46 -16.14
C ASP A 89 -9.78 -8.49 -16.23
N ASN A 90 -10.64 -8.43 -15.19
CA ASN A 90 -11.76 -7.50 -15.08
C ASN A 90 -11.38 -6.21 -14.33
N LEU A 91 -10.12 -6.04 -13.94
CA LEU A 91 -9.63 -4.92 -13.15
C LEU A 91 -8.83 -3.97 -14.04
N TYR A 92 -9.30 -2.74 -14.21
CA TYR A 92 -8.59 -1.73 -14.99
C TYR A 92 -8.73 -0.34 -14.37
N ILE A 93 -7.85 0.58 -14.78
CA ILE A 93 -7.82 1.98 -14.32
C ILE A 93 -8.08 2.90 -15.50
N ASN A 94 -8.96 3.87 -15.28
CA ASN A 94 -9.22 4.97 -16.21
C ASN A 94 -9.52 6.24 -15.42
N ASN A 95 -8.82 7.34 -15.70
CA ASN A 95 -9.01 8.66 -15.09
C ASN A 95 -9.14 8.59 -13.55
N ASP A 96 -8.12 8.05 -12.85
CA ASP A 96 -8.08 7.90 -11.39
C ASP A 96 -9.27 7.13 -10.80
N THR A 97 -9.87 6.28 -11.61
CA THR A 97 -10.94 5.38 -11.20
C THR A 97 -10.54 3.95 -11.46
N LEU A 98 -10.64 3.12 -10.43
CA LEU A 98 -10.47 1.67 -10.52
C LEU A 98 -11.82 1.04 -10.83
N HIS A 99 -11.86 0.25 -11.90
CA HIS A 99 -13.07 -0.43 -12.37
C HIS A 99 -12.94 -1.95 -12.19
N TYR A 100 -14.03 -2.59 -11.78
CA TYR A 100 -14.16 -4.05 -11.67
C TYR A 100 -15.63 -4.46 -11.70
N ASP A 101 -16.04 -5.28 -12.65
CA ASP A 101 -17.40 -5.86 -12.76
C ASP A 101 -18.54 -4.84 -12.53
N GLY A 102 -18.46 -3.67 -13.18
CA GLY A 102 -19.45 -2.58 -13.07
C GLY A 102 -19.31 -1.71 -11.82
N ILE A 103 -18.39 -2.02 -10.91
CA ILE A 103 -18.05 -1.17 -9.77
C ILE A 103 -16.98 -0.18 -10.19
N SER A 104 -17.13 1.09 -9.79
CA SER A 104 -16.18 2.17 -10.05
C SER A 104 -15.79 2.81 -8.72
N LEU A 105 -14.50 2.77 -8.39
CA LEU A 105 -13.92 3.32 -7.17
C LEU A 105 -12.93 4.42 -7.52
N ASN A 106 -13.30 5.67 -7.23
CA ASN A 106 -12.37 6.79 -7.35
C ASN A 106 -11.30 6.71 -6.27
N PHE A 107 -10.06 7.03 -6.64
CA PHE A 107 -8.95 7.10 -5.70
C PHE A 107 -8.20 8.42 -5.87
N MET A 108 -7.60 8.90 -4.81
CA MET A 108 -6.78 10.11 -4.82
C MET A 108 -5.31 9.73 -4.75
N GLY A 109 -4.62 9.85 -5.89
CA GLY A 109 -3.17 9.67 -6.00
C GLY A 109 -2.69 8.22 -5.99
N TYR A 110 -1.46 8.07 -6.48
CA TYR A 110 -0.79 6.79 -6.67
C TYR A 110 -0.70 5.94 -5.39
N HIS A 111 -0.42 6.56 -4.24
CA HIS A 111 -0.29 5.83 -2.98
C HIS A 111 -1.60 5.19 -2.52
N THR A 112 -2.74 5.89 -2.72
CA THR A 112 -4.07 5.33 -2.42
C THR A 112 -4.34 4.11 -3.29
N LEU A 113 -4.05 4.20 -4.59
CA LEU A 113 -4.16 3.06 -5.49
C LEU A 113 -3.31 1.87 -5.04
N GLN A 114 -2.04 2.09 -4.69
CA GLN A 114 -1.17 1.02 -4.17
C GLN A 114 -1.77 0.34 -2.93
N ASN A 115 -2.32 1.12 -2.00
CA ASN A 115 -2.98 0.59 -0.82
C ASN A 115 -4.23 -0.24 -1.17
N ILE A 116 -5.05 0.21 -2.13
CA ILE A 116 -6.20 -0.55 -2.63
C ILE A 116 -5.74 -1.90 -3.21
N LEU A 117 -4.70 -1.90 -4.05
CA LEU A 117 -4.18 -3.12 -4.66
C LEU A 117 -3.58 -4.07 -3.61
N ALA A 118 -2.95 -3.54 -2.56
CA ALA A 118 -2.51 -4.31 -1.41
C ALA A 118 -3.68 -5.02 -0.71
N VAL A 119 -4.77 -4.30 -0.44
CA VAL A 119 -5.99 -4.86 0.17
C VAL A 119 -6.58 -5.94 -0.74
N LEU A 120 -6.73 -5.70 -2.04
CA LEU A 120 -7.26 -6.69 -2.98
C LEU A 120 -6.41 -7.97 -3.00
N SER A 121 -5.07 -7.84 -2.89
CA SER A 121 -4.17 -9.00 -2.84
C SER A 121 -4.34 -9.83 -1.57
N VAL A 122 -4.59 -9.18 -0.44
CA VAL A 122 -4.95 -9.89 0.82
C VAL A 122 -6.30 -10.57 0.68
N MET A 123 -7.31 -9.88 0.12
CA MET A 123 -8.65 -10.44 -0.08
C MET A 123 -8.63 -11.65 -1.01
N ASP A 124 -7.79 -11.63 -2.05
CA ASP A 124 -7.57 -12.80 -2.91
C ASP A 124 -7.00 -13.99 -2.13
N CYS A 125 -6.02 -13.75 -1.27
CA CYS A 125 -5.47 -14.78 -0.39
C CYS A 125 -6.50 -15.38 0.56
N LEU A 126 -7.46 -14.58 1.01
CA LEU A 126 -8.56 -14.99 1.88
C LEU A 126 -9.78 -15.55 1.12
N LYS A 127 -9.71 -15.62 -0.23
CA LYS A 127 -10.82 -16.02 -1.11
C LYS A 127 -12.06 -15.13 -1.01
N ILE A 128 -11.88 -13.86 -0.64
CA ILE A 128 -12.94 -12.86 -0.58
C ILE A 128 -13.11 -12.25 -1.96
N ASN A 129 -14.37 -12.04 -2.37
CA ASN A 129 -14.69 -11.45 -3.67
C ASN A 129 -14.29 -9.97 -3.74
N PHE A 130 -13.64 -9.57 -4.84
CA PHE A 130 -13.21 -8.19 -5.08
C PHE A 130 -14.38 -7.20 -5.10
N ALA A 131 -15.54 -7.58 -5.67
CA ALA A 131 -16.72 -6.71 -5.68
C ALA A 131 -17.15 -6.33 -4.26
N LYS A 132 -17.18 -7.28 -3.31
CA LYS A 132 -17.49 -6.99 -1.90
C LYS A 132 -16.47 -6.05 -1.27
N CYS A 133 -15.20 -6.25 -1.57
CA CYS A 133 -14.12 -5.39 -1.07
C CYS A 133 -14.25 -3.96 -1.62
N LEU A 134 -14.39 -3.81 -2.92
CA LEU A 134 -14.51 -2.50 -3.58
C LEU A 134 -15.77 -1.76 -3.13
N THR A 135 -16.91 -2.45 -2.96
CA THR A 135 -18.12 -1.84 -2.41
C THR A 135 -17.89 -1.31 -0.99
N ALA A 136 -17.17 -2.04 -0.15
CA ALA A 136 -16.81 -1.56 1.18
C ALA A 136 -15.86 -0.34 1.12
N LEU A 137 -14.92 -0.33 0.19
CA LEU A 137 -14.00 0.80 -0.01
C LEU A 137 -14.69 2.08 -0.52
N MET A 138 -15.85 1.98 -1.21
CA MET A 138 -16.63 3.16 -1.61
C MET A 138 -17.12 3.99 -0.42
N SER A 139 -17.32 3.38 0.75
CA SER A 139 -17.69 4.06 1.99
C SER A 139 -16.48 4.41 2.88
N PHE A 140 -15.26 4.08 2.43
CA PHE A 140 -14.05 4.36 3.20
C PHE A 140 -13.74 5.85 3.20
N THR A 141 -13.50 6.40 4.37
CA THR A 141 -12.99 7.76 4.54
C THR A 141 -11.58 7.71 5.10
N HIS A 142 -10.72 8.59 4.61
CA HIS A 142 -9.36 8.69 5.15
C HIS A 142 -9.41 8.99 6.65
N PRO A 143 -8.56 8.36 7.45
CA PRO A 143 -8.42 8.72 8.86
C PRO A 143 -7.94 10.17 8.98
N PRO A 144 -8.22 10.85 10.10
CA PRO A 144 -7.74 12.19 10.36
C PRO A 144 -6.24 12.33 10.14
N HIS A 145 -5.80 13.51 9.74
CA HIS A 145 -4.39 13.86 9.50
C HIS A 145 -3.72 13.17 8.30
N ARG A 146 -4.50 12.59 7.37
CA ARG A 146 -4.01 12.04 6.09
C ARG A 146 -4.69 12.75 4.94
N ILE A 147 -4.03 13.76 4.37
CA ILE A 147 -4.55 14.63 3.30
C ILE A 147 -5.98 15.10 3.64
N GLU A 148 -6.21 15.40 4.89
CA GLU A 148 -7.50 15.81 5.44
C GLU A 148 -7.83 17.23 5.01
N LEU A 149 -8.91 17.42 4.26
CA LEU A 149 -9.38 18.75 3.90
C LEU A 149 -9.95 19.46 5.13
N VAL A 150 -9.23 20.46 5.64
CA VAL A 150 -9.63 21.22 6.85
C VAL A 150 -10.55 22.38 6.50
N LYS A 151 -10.27 23.10 5.39
CA LYS A 151 -11.00 24.30 5.01
C LYS A 151 -10.92 24.58 3.51
N ARG A 152 -11.98 25.14 2.95
CA ARG A 152 -11.96 25.83 1.65
C ARG A 152 -12.41 27.28 1.85
N SER A 153 -11.63 28.23 1.32
CA SER A 153 -11.95 29.65 1.36
C SER A 153 -11.24 30.37 0.23
N ASN A 154 -11.93 31.26 -0.52
CA ASN A 154 -11.37 32.07 -1.61
C ASN A 154 -10.56 31.26 -2.64
N ASN A 155 -11.11 30.14 -3.10
CA ASN A 155 -10.47 29.18 -4.03
C ASN A 155 -9.17 28.55 -3.49
N ILE A 156 -8.91 28.65 -2.19
CA ILE A 156 -7.79 27.97 -1.53
C ILE A 156 -8.33 26.82 -0.68
N SER A 157 -7.73 25.66 -0.84
CA SER A 157 -8.01 24.47 -0.02
C SER A 157 -6.85 24.25 0.95
N TRP A 158 -7.20 24.04 2.22
CA TRP A 158 -6.25 23.80 3.32
C TRP A 158 -6.32 22.35 3.72
N TYR A 159 -5.17 21.67 3.71
CA TYR A 159 -5.09 20.25 4.04
C TYR A 159 -4.19 20.03 5.25
N ASN A 160 -4.60 19.11 6.11
CA ASN A 160 -3.80 18.57 7.20
C ASN A 160 -3.26 17.19 6.80
N ASP A 161 -1.95 17.07 6.74
CA ASP A 161 -1.25 15.82 6.44
C ASP A 161 -0.12 15.58 7.46
N SER A 162 -0.39 15.83 8.74
CA SER A 162 0.59 15.69 9.81
C SER A 162 1.05 14.24 10.07
N LYS A 163 0.42 13.26 9.41
CA LYS A 163 0.89 11.87 9.34
C LYS A 163 2.05 11.65 8.38
N SER A 164 2.31 12.57 7.45
CA SER A 164 3.49 12.53 6.58
C SER A 164 4.71 13.02 7.37
N THR A 165 5.53 12.07 7.82
CA THR A 165 6.69 12.32 8.69
C THR A 165 8.03 12.20 7.98
N ASN A 166 8.01 11.93 6.67
CA ASN A 166 9.22 11.87 5.82
C ASN A 166 8.97 12.49 4.44
N CYS A 167 10.04 12.70 3.68
CA CYS A 167 9.98 13.36 2.37
C CYS A 167 9.12 12.59 1.36
N ASP A 168 9.18 11.26 1.34
CA ASP A 168 8.45 10.41 0.39
C ASP A 168 6.93 10.51 0.61
N SER A 169 6.48 10.45 1.86
CA SER A 169 5.06 10.60 2.20
C SER A 169 4.54 12.00 1.85
N THR A 170 5.32 13.06 2.11
CA THR A 170 4.94 14.43 1.77
C THR A 170 4.89 14.65 0.24
N ASP A 171 5.86 14.12 -0.51
CA ASP A 171 5.86 14.17 -1.97
C ASP A 171 4.64 13.45 -2.56
N GLY A 172 4.29 12.29 -2.01
CA GLY A 172 3.09 11.54 -2.38
C GLY A 172 1.80 12.34 -2.15
N ALA A 173 1.68 13.02 -1.02
CA ALA A 173 0.55 13.89 -0.71
C ALA A 173 0.45 15.06 -1.69
N LEU A 174 1.55 15.74 -1.97
CA LEU A 174 1.60 16.86 -2.93
C LEU A 174 1.23 16.43 -4.35
N LYS A 175 1.72 15.28 -4.81
CA LYS A 175 1.36 14.72 -6.12
C LYS A 175 -0.12 14.38 -6.20
N SER A 176 -0.72 13.87 -5.12
CA SER A 176 -2.15 13.55 -5.05
C SER A 176 -3.07 14.77 -5.12
N LEU A 177 -2.58 15.95 -4.70
CA LEU A 177 -3.34 17.21 -4.69
C LEU A 177 -3.20 18.04 -5.99
N ARG A 178 -2.29 17.66 -6.89
CA ARG A 178 -2.05 18.36 -8.16
C ARG A 178 -2.95 17.93 -9.31
N GLN A 179 -3.88 17.01 -9.04
CA GLN A 179 -4.83 16.49 -10.04
C GLN A 179 -6.09 17.35 -10.13
#